data_00fc77d734a90981939aeec51237f007
#
_entry.id   00fc77d734a90981939aeec51237f007
#
_cell.length_a   1.000
_cell.length_b   1.000
_cell.length_c   1.000
_cell.angle_alpha   90.00
_cell.angle_beta   90.00
_cell.angle_gamma   90.00
#
_symmetry.space_group_name_H-M   'P 1'
#
loop_
_entity.id
_entity.type
_entity.pdbx_description
1 polymer ?
#
loop_
_entity_poly.entity_id
_entity_poly.type
_entity_poly.pdbx_seq_one_letter_code
_entity_poly.pdbx_strand_id
1 'polypeptide(L)'
;DVLPYFIKSENNELGKNEFHNDSGPIVVSNKKIKLKMLDEFINAANEIGIPKVDDFNTGNNFGVGYFQFTTTRNKFGLKLRCSAAKGYLNPVKNRKNLEIIVDAHVKKIVFEDNKAIGIEYFKDDKLINSTANREIILSAGSIGSPHILQTSGIGDLDNLKNFGIDGVKHL
;
A
#
# COMPACT_ATOMS: atom_id res chain seq x y z
N ASP A 1 6.77 14.33 8.03
CA ASP A 1 5.40 14.57 7.67
C ASP A 1 5.06 13.95 6.31
N VAL A 2 3.97 13.16 6.22
CA VAL A 2 3.62 12.34 5.03
C VAL A 2 2.57 12.98 4.12
N LEU A 3 1.88 14.03 4.57
CA LEU A 3 0.80 14.69 3.82
C LEU A 3 1.20 15.10 2.39
N PRO A 4 2.38 15.72 2.14
CA PRO A 4 2.80 16.06 0.78
C PRO A 4 2.89 14.86 -0.17
N TYR A 5 3.23 13.68 0.34
CA TYR A 5 3.32 12.46 -0.46
C TYR A 5 1.94 11.88 -0.78
N PHE A 6 0.99 11.95 0.16
CA PHE A 6 -0.41 11.60 -0.11
C PHE A 6 -1.00 12.53 -1.17
N ILE A 7 -0.85 13.84 -1.02
CA ILE A 7 -1.29 14.84 -2.00
C ILE A 7 -0.65 14.56 -3.37
N LYS A 8 0.67 14.30 -3.43
CA LYS A 8 1.36 13.99 -4.68
C LYS A 8 0.85 12.73 -5.37
N SER A 9 0.42 11.73 -4.61
CA SER A 9 -0.05 10.45 -5.15
C SER A 9 -1.50 10.49 -5.63
N GLU A 10 -2.30 11.44 -5.18
CA GLU A 10 -3.74 11.48 -5.35
C GLU A 10 -4.19 12.20 -6.63
N ASN A 11 -5.25 11.67 -7.25
CA ASN A 11 -6.06 12.33 -8.26
C ASN A 11 -7.51 12.25 -7.79
N ASN A 12 -7.95 13.26 -7.03
CA ASN A 12 -9.24 13.29 -6.37
C ASN A 12 -10.31 13.93 -7.27
N GLU A 13 -11.47 13.28 -7.36
CA GLU A 13 -12.64 13.76 -8.15
C GLU A 13 -13.18 15.11 -7.61
N LEU A 14 -12.92 15.46 -6.34
CA LEU A 14 -13.30 16.74 -5.74
C LEU A 14 -12.41 17.92 -6.17
N GLY A 15 -11.28 17.61 -6.82
CA GLY A 15 -10.32 18.61 -7.27
C GLY A 15 -9.21 18.89 -6.26
N LYS A 16 -8.40 19.91 -6.58
CA LYS A 16 -7.23 20.30 -5.80
C LYS A 16 -7.59 21.28 -4.68
N ASN A 17 -7.07 21.04 -3.48
CA ASN A 17 -7.14 21.94 -2.33
C ASN A 17 -5.92 21.73 -1.41
N GLU A 18 -5.97 22.20 -0.16
CA GLU A 18 -4.88 22.07 0.81
C GLU A 18 -4.61 20.61 1.25
N PHE A 19 -5.58 19.70 1.09
CA PHE A 19 -5.48 18.29 1.47
C PHE A 19 -5.40 17.35 0.27
N HIS A 20 -5.82 17.79 -0.91
CA HIS A 20 -6.01 16.96 -2.10
C HIS A 20 -5.31 17.48 -3.34
N ASN A 21 -5.06 16.58 -4.27
CA ASN A 21 -4.58 16.87 -5.62
C ASN A 21 -5.48 16.16 -6.65
N ASP A 22 -5.47 16.67 -7.88
CA ASP A 22 -6.30 16.19 -9.00
C ASP A 22 -5.49 15.62 -10.17
N SER A 23 -4.18 15.37 -9.98
CA SER A 23 -3.27 14.99 -11.06
C SER A 23 -2.30 13.84 -10.71
N GLY A 24 -2.44 13.23 -9.54
CA GLY A 24 -1.60 12.09 -9.15
C GLY A 24 -2.02 10.78 -9.84
N PRO A 25 -1.23 9.72 -9.68
CA PRO A 25 -1.47 8.43 -10.34
C PRO A 25 -2.62 7.61 -9.73
N ILE A 26 -3.02 7.89 -8.49
CA ILE A 26 -4.08 7.16 -7.78
C ILE A 26 -5.39 7.93 -7.83
N VAL A 27 -6.31 7.43 -8.63
CA VAL A 27 -7.63 8.05 -8.76
C VAL A 27 -8.49 7.75 -7.54
N VAL A 28 -8.99 8.81 -6.91
CA VAL A 28 -9.95 8.78 -5.80
C VAL A 28 -11.27 9.34 -6.28
N SER A 29 -12.34 8.60 -6.10
CA SER A 29 -13.66 9.01 -6.60
C SER A 29 -14.76 8.86 -5.53
N ASN A 30 -15.76 9.69 -5.64
CA ASN A 30 -16.93 9.65 -4.80
C ASN A 30 -17.86 8.49 -5.19
N LYS A 31 -18.59 7.98 -4.20
CA LYS A 31 -19.63 6.98 -4.42
C LYS A 31 -20.81 7.66 -5.15
N LYS A 32 -21.11 7.16 -6.36
CA LYS A 32 -22.28 7.65 -7.14
C LYS A 32 -23.56 6.86 -6.85
N ILE A 33 -23.47 5.71 -6.19
CA ILE A 33 -24.63 4.90 -5.83
C ILE A 33 -25.07 5.33 -4.44
N LYS A 34 -26.21 6.00 -4.36
CA LYS A 34 -26.89 6.33 -3.11
C LYS A 34 -27.85 5.19 -2.77
N LEU A 35 -27.79 4.70 -1.55
CA LEU A 35 -28.72 3.71 -1.02
C LEU A 35 -29.55 4.41 0.05
N LYS A 36 -30.89 4.38 -0.10
CA LYS A 36 -31.81 5.01 0.84
C LYS A 36 -31.51 4.65 2.29
N MET A 37 -31.21 3.38 2.58
CA MET A 37 -30.88 2.92 3.91
C MET A 37 -29.62 3.59 4.49
N LEU A 38 -28.60 3.85 3.67
CA LEU A 38 -27.39 4.54 4.12
C LEU A 38 -27.63 6.04 4.33
N ASP A 39 -28.48 6.65 3.50
CA ASP A 39 -28.89 8.04 3.69
C ASP A 39 -29.67 8.20 4.99
N GLU A 40 -30.59 7.26 5.31
CA GLU A 40 -31.33 7.24 6.60
C GLU A 40 -30.39 6.99 7.79
N PHE A 41 -29.38 6.13 7.65
CA PHE A 41 -28.37 5.91 8.69
C PHE A 41 -27.58 7.22 8.97
N ILE A 42 -27.16 7.93 7.91
CA ILE A 42 -26.48 9.21 8.04
C ILE A 42 -27.37 10.25 8.71
N ASN A 43 -28.65 10.30 8.34
CA ASN A 43 -29.63 11.21 8.95
C ASN A 43 -29.82 10.91 10.43
N ALA A 44 -30.05 9.64 10.79
CA ALA A 44 -30.23 9.23 12.19
C ALA A 44 -29.00 9.53 13.06
N ALA A 45 -27.79 9.31 12.52
CA ALA A 45 -26.56 9.68 13.21
C ALA A 45 -26.47 11.21 13.42
N ASN A 46 -26.89 11.99 12.43
CA ASN A 46 -26.91 13.45 12.57
C ASN A 46 -27.94 13.94 13.60
N GLU A 47 -29.10 13.29 13.72
CA GLU A 47 -30.14 13.62 14.71
C GLU A 47 -29.65 13.45 16.15
N ILE A 48 -28.73 12.52 16.41
CA ILE A 48 -28.10 12.33 17.73
C ILE A 48 -26.82 13.15 17.92
N GLY A 49 -26.54 14.13 17.04
CA GLY A 49 -25.45 15.08 17.19
C GLY A 49 -24.14 14.70 16.51
N ILE A 50 -24.07 13.61 15.73
CA ILE A 50 -22.90 13.27 14.93
C ILE A 50 -22.93 14.07 13.62
N PRO A 51 -21.94 14.96 13.35
CA PRO A 51 -21.99 15.81 12.18
C PRO A 51 -21.87 15.03 10.87
N LYS A 52 -22.55 15.51 9.82
CA LYS A 52 -22.34 14.99 8.46
C LYS A 52 -21.01 15.47 7.93
N VAL A 53 -20.25 14.55 7.31
CA VAL A 53 -18.94 14.80 6.71
C VAL A 53 -18.95 14.35 5.26
N ASP A 54 -18.60 15.25 4.36
CA ASP A 54 -18.49 14.95 2.93
C ASP A 54 -17.12 14.37 2.57
N ASP A 55 -16.11 14.67 3.40
CA ASP A 55 -14.75 14.24 3.20
C ASP A 55 -14.02 14.01 4.53
N PHE A 56 -13.59 12.77 4.78
CA PHE A 56 -12.89 12.37 6.01
C PHE A 56 -11.39 12.69 6.00
N ASN A 57 -10.83 13.16 4.88
CA ASN A 57 -9.39 13.36 4.71
C ASN A 57 -8.98 14.85 4.72
N THR A 58 -9.68 15.65 5.51
CA THR A 58 -9.46 17.11 5.63
C THR A 58 -8.88 17.54 6.98
N GLY A 59 -8.30 16.59 7.73
CA GLY A 59 -7.75 16.86 9.07
C GLY A 59 -8.78 16.77 10.20
N ASN A 60 -10.09 16.80 9.91
CA ASN A 60 -11.18 16.50 10.85
C ASN A 60 -12.01 15.35 10.29
N ASN A 61 -11.87 14.18 10.89
CA ASN A 61 -12.55 12.96 10.48
C ASN A 61 -13.67 12.51 11.42
N PHE A 62 -14.05 13.36 12.39
CA PHE A 62 -15.19 13.06 13.27
C PHE A 62 -16.50 13.36 12.56
N GLY A 63 -17.30 12.32 12.32
CA GLY A 63 -18.60 12.48 11.68
C GLY A 63 -19.12 11.22 11.00
N VAL A 64 -20.16 11.36 10.22
CA VAL A 64 -20.81 10.32 9.44
C VAL A 64 -20.97 10.77 7.99
N GLY A 65 -20.65 9.89 7.03
CA GLY A 65 -20.73 10.20 5.62
C GLY A 65 -20.34 9.01 4.73
N TYR A 66 -20.34 9.25 3.43
CA TYR A 66 -19.87 8.26 2.47
C TYR A 66 -18.36 8.32 2.31
N PHE A 67 -17.71 7.16 2.32
CA PHE A 67 -16.29 7.09 1.99
C PHE A 67 -16.03 7.24 0.50
N GLN A 68 -14.91 7.86 0.17
CA GLN A 68 -14.34 7.85 -1.16
C GLN A 68 -13.67 6.50 -1.45
N PHE A 69 -13.48 6.18 -2.73
CA PHE A 69 -12.90 4.92 -3.18
C PHE A 69 -11.78 5.16 -4.18
N THR A 70 -10.73 4.37 -4.09
CA THR A 70 -9.68 4.32 -5.12
C THR A 70 -10.19 3.57 -6.35
N THR A 71 -10.98 4.25 -7.17
CA THR A 71 -11.57 3.68 -8.40
C THR A 71 -11.36 4.59 -9.60
N THR A 72 -11.14 3.98 -10.74
CA THR A 72 -11.07 4.64 -12.05
C THR A 72 -12.05 4.02 -13.02
N ARG A 73 -12.27 4.63 -14.17
CA ARG A 73 -13.09 4.07 -15.25
C ARG A 73 -12.20 3.48 -16.34
N ASN A 74 -12.60 2.36 -16.89
CA ASN A 74 -11.99 1.85 -18.11
C ASN A 74 -12.58 2.56 -19.34
N LYS A 75 -12.08 2.20 -20.55
CA LYS A 75 -12.55 2.76 -21.82
C LYS A 75 -14.05 2.51 -22.13
N PHE A 76 -14.68 1.57 -21.42
CA PHE A 76 -16.12 1.27 -21.54
C PHE A 76 -16.95 1.94 -20.43
N GLY A 77 -16.35 2.79 -19.61
CA GLY A 77 -17.02 3.48 -18.50
C GLY A 77 -17.20 2.64 -17.23
N LEU A 78 -16.78 1.37 -17.22
CA LEU A 78 -16.88 0.52 -16.04
C LEU A 78 -15.90 0.97 -14.95
N LYS A 79 -16.39 1.08 -13.72
CA LYS A 79 -15.56 1.38 -12.56
C LYS A 79 -14.69 0.16 -12.21
N LEU A 80 -13.41 0.40 -12.10
CA LEU A 80 -12.40 -0.58 -11.71
C LEU A 80 -11.56 -0.02 -10.57
N ARG A 81 -11.05 -0.90 -9.72
CA ARG A 81 -10.12 -0.51 -8.65
C ARG A 81 -8.87 0.16 -9.27
N CYS A 82 -8.52 1.34 -8.77
CA CYS A 82 -7.25 2.00 -9.03
C CYS A 82 -6.22 1.49 -8.01
N SER A 83 -5.62 0.34 -8.28
CA SER A 83 -4.57 -0.23 -7.44
C SER A 83 -3.23 0.48 -7.68
N ALA A 84 -2.26 0.30 -6.78
CA ALA A 84 -0.89 0.76 -6.96
C ALA A 84 -0.28 0.22 -8.28
N ALA A 85 -0.55 -1.04 -8.62
CA ALA A 85 -0.12 -1.59 -9.90
C ALA A 85 -0.72 -0.83 -11.09
N LYS A 86 -1.99 -0.41 -11.02
CA LYS A 86 -2.63 0.35 -12.08
C LYS A 86 -2.10 1.80 -12.16
N GLY A 87 -1.91 2.45 -11.01
CA GLY A 87 -1.45 3.83 -10.97
C GLY A 87 0.04 4.00 -11.25
N TYR A 88 0.86 3.11 -10.72
CA TYR A 88 2.32 3.26 -10.78
C TYR A 88 3.01 2.26 -11.71
N LEU A 89 2.66 0.96 -11.65
CA LEU A 89 3.40 -0.07 -12.37
C LEU A 89 3.04 -0.14 -13.85
N ASN A 90 1.75 -0.15 -14.20
CA ASN A 90 1.30 -0.28 -15.58
C ASN A 90 1.85 0.80 -16.52
N PRO A 91 1.96 2.08 -16.12
CA PRO A 91 2.54 3.11 -16.99
C PRO A 91 4.03 2.89 -17.31
N VAL A 92 4.75 2.13 -16.49
CA VAL A 92 6.21 1.98 -16.58
C VAL A 92 6.68 0.55 -16.83
N LYS A 93 5.78 -0.43 -16.87
CA LYS A 93 6.12 -1.87 -16.98
C LYS A 93 6.98 -2.26 -18.19
N ASN A 94 6.97 -1.45 -19.24
CA ASN A 94 7.74 -1.68 -20.46
C ASN A 94 9.12 -1.00 -20.45
N ARG A 95 9.53 -0.39 -19.33
CA ARG A 95 10.87 0.22 -19.22
C ARG A 95 11.93 -0.87 -19.23
N LYS A 96 13.00 -0.67 -20.02
CA LYS A 96 14.10 -1.64 -20.16
C LYS A 96 14.90 -1.88 -18.86
N ASN A 97 14.83 -0.93 -17.92
CA ASN A 97 15.50 -0.99 -16.62
C ASN A 97 14.58 -1.48 -15.50
N LEU A 98 13.41 -2.01 -15.82
CA LEU A 98 12.45 -2.59 -14.87
C LEU A 98 12.21 -4.04 -15.23
N GLU A 99 12.55 -4.94 -14.31
CA GLU A 99 12.18 -6.34 -14.36
C GLU A 99 11.12 -6.64 -13.30
N ILE A 100 10.07 -7.36 -13.67
CA ILE A 100 8.99 -7.78 -12.78
C ILE A 100 8.97 -9.30 -12.75
N ILE A 101 9.31 -9.86 -11.60
CA ILE A 101 9.28 -11.29 -11.36
C ILE A 101 8.03 -11.62 -10.56
N VAL A 102 7.11 -12.36 -11.17
CA VAL A 102 5.88 -12.86 -10.54
C VAL A 102 6.06 -14.32 -10.10
N ASP A 103 5.14 -14.80 -9.26
CA ASP A 103 5.18 -16.17 -8.70
C ASP A 103 6.52 -16.49 -8.03
N ALA A 104 7.09 -15.48 -7.37
CA ALA A 104 8.34 -15.53 -6.65
C ALA A 104 8.09 -15.37 -5.14
N HIS A 105 8.39 -16.41 -4.36
CA HIS A 105 8.24 -16.38 -2.92
C HIS A 105 9.55 -16.01 -2.24
N VAL A 106 9.63 -14.81 -1.68
CA VAL A 106 10.83 -14.34 -0.97
C VAL A 106 11.01 -15.15 0.31
N LYS A 107 12.16 -15.77 0.45
CA LYS A 107 12.55 -16.58 1.61
C LYS A 107 13.18 -15.70 2.69
N LYS A 108 14.18 -14.88 2.32
CA LYS A 108 14.87 -13.97 3.22
C LYS A 108 15.67 -12.90 2.48
N ILE A 109 16.04 -11.86 3.21
CA ILE A 109 17.07 -10.89 2.83
C ILE A 109 18.43 -11.45 3.21
N VAL A 110 19.43 -11.30 2.36
CA VAL A 110 20.81 -11.71 2.60
C VAL A 110 21.59 -10.51 3.12
N PHE A 111 22.30 -10.73 4.23
CA PHE A 111 23.15 -9.73 4.87
C PHE A 111 24.62 -10.14 4.78
N GLU A 112 25.47 -9.14 4.62
CA GLU A 112 26.91 -9.21 4.88
C GLU A 112 27.17 -8.18 5.98
N ASP A 113 27.61 -8.66 7.13
CA ASP A 113 27.62 -7.90 8.38
C ASP A 113 26.22 -7.32 8.69
N ASN A 114 26.07 -5.99 8.70
CA ASN A 114 24.79 -5.30 8.91
C ASN A 114 24.20 -4.67 7.61
N LYS A 115 24.75 -5.02 6.45
CA LYS A 115 24.33 -4.49 5.16
C LYS A 115 23.50 -5.51 4.39
N ALA A 116 22.30 -5.12 3.98
CA ALA A 116 21.49 -5.94 3.07
C ALA A 116 22.11 -5.91 1.67
N ILE A 117 22.52 -7.08 1.16
CA ILE A 117 23.22 -7.23 -0.12
C ILE A 117 22.42 -7.94 -1.20
N GLY A 118 21.31 -8.59 -0.84
CA GLY A 118 20.52 -9.37 -1.77
C GLY A 118 19.30 -10.01 -1.13
N ILE A 119 18.61 -10.82 -1.91
CA ILE A 119 17.47 -11.63 -1.47
C ILE A 119 17.60 -13.07 -1.97
N GLU A 120 17.08 -14.01 -1.19
CA GLU A 120 16.78 -15.38 -1.62
C GLU A 120 15.28 -15.52 -1.85
N TYR A 121 14.87 -16.08 -2.97
CA TYR A 121 13.48 -16.38 -3.25
C TYR A 121 13.32 -17.69 -4.02
N PHE A 122 12.17 -18.32 -3.87
CA PHE A 122 11.76 -19.49 -4.65
C PHE A 122 10.98 -19.06 -5.88
N LYS A 123 11.32 -19.65 -7.02
CA LYS A 123 10.55 -19.59 -8.25
C LYS A 123 10.65 -20.93 -8.96
N ASP A 124 9.51 -21.49 -9.39
CA ASP A 124 9.43 -22.80 -10.03
C ASP A 124 10.20 -23.89 -9.23
N ASP A 125 9.97 -23.91 -7.90
CA ASP A 125 10.62 -24.79 -6.90
C ASP A 125 12.15 -24.69 -6.83
N LYS A 126 12.74 -23.67 -7.45
CA LYS A 126 14.19 -23.40 -7.40
C LYS A 126 14.48 -22.22 -6.49
N LEU A 127 15.51 -22.37 -5.65
CA LEU A 127 16.04 -21.26 -4.86
C LEU A 127 16.94 -20.40 -5.75
N ILE A 128 16.61 -19.12 -5.85
CA ILE A 128 17.33 -18.14 -6.65
C ILE A 128 17.87 -17.04 -5.72
N ASN A 129 19.08 -16.59 -5.99
CA ASN A 129 19.71 -15.47 -5.32
C ASN A 129 19.76 -14.27 -6.26
N SER A 130 19.38 -13.09 -5.77
CA SER A 130 19.54 -11.82 -6.47
C SER A 130 20.28 -10.83 -5.59
N THR A 131 21.27 -10.15 -6.17
CA THR A 131 22.06 -9.13 -5.46
C THR A 131 21.50 -7.73 -5.69
N ALA A 132 21.67 -6.86 -4.71
CA ALA A 132 21.28 -5.46 -4.78
C ALA A 132 22.51 -4.54 -4.74
N ASN A 133 22.67 -3.70 -5.75
CA ASN A 133 23.80 -2.76 -5.85
C ASN A 133 23.63 -1.52 -4.98
N ARG A 134 22.39 -1.16 -4.61
CA ARG A 134 22.07 0.05 -3.84
C ARG A 134 21.31 -0.26 -2.57
N GLU A 135 20.04 -0.68 -2.70
CA GLU A 135 19.13 -0.87 -1.57
C GLU A 135 18.10 -1.97 -1.88
N ILE A 136 17.48 -2.49 -0.83
CA ILE A 136 16.35 -3.42 -0.90
C ILE A 136 15.16 -2.72 -0.25
N ILE A 137 14.07 -2.59 -1.02
CA ILE A 137 12.83 -1.98 -0.54
C ILE A 137 11.85 -3.10 -0.19
N LEU A 138 11.54 -3.23 1.10
CA LEU A 138 10.61 -4.24 1.60
C LEU A 138 9.19 -3.66 1.68
N SER A 139 8.30 -4.15 0.83
CA SER A 139 6.90 -3.70 0.73
C SER A 139 5.92 -4.87 0.66
N ALA A 140 6.16 -5.92 1.47
CA ALA A 140 5.38 -7.16 1.47
C ALA A 140 4.09 -7.10 2.31
N GLY A 141 3.70 -5.92 2.78
CA GLY A 141 2.53 -5.69 3.61
C GLY A 141 2.78 -5.91 5.10
N SER A 142 1.74 -5.66 5.92
CA SER A 142 1.84 -5.66 7.39
C SER A 142 2.16 -7.03 8.02
N ILE A 143 1.91 -8.12 7.30
CA ILE A 143 2.24 -9.49 7.72
C ILE A 143 3.52 -9.97 7.05
N GLY A 144 3.64 -9.78 5.73
CA GLY A 144 4.77 -10.30 4.96
C GLY A 144 6.09 -9.61 5.28
N SER A 145 6.11 -8.30 5.47
CA SER A 145 7.34 -7.57 5.76
C SER A 145 7.96 -7.96 7.10
N PRO A 146 7.24 -8.00 8.25
CA PRO A 146 7.78 -8.52 9.51
C PRO A 146 8.21 -9.98 9.41
N HIS A 147 7.47 -10.82 8.71
CA HIS A 147 7.83 -12.23 8.51
C HIS A 147 9.17 -12.37 7.76
N ILE A 148 9.36 -11.63 6.65
CA ILE A 148 10.62 -11.64 5.90
C ILE A 148 11.78 -11.11 6.77
N LEU A 149 11.57 -10.08 7.58
CA LEU A 149 12.58 -9.57 8.50
C LEU A 149 13.00 -10.64 9.51
N GLN A 150 12.04 -11.31 10.15
CA GLN A 150 12.31 -12.37 11.12
C GLN A 150 13.05 -13.55 10.47
N THR A 151 12.60 -14.04 9.32
CA THR A 151 13.28 -15.12 8.60
C THR A 151 14.67 -14.73 8.09
N SER A 152 14.97 -13.42 8.06
CA SER A 152 16.29 -12.86 7.73
C SER A 152 17.17 -12.59 8.95
N GLY A 153 16.71 -12.94 10.17
CA GLY A 153 17.48 -12.76 11.39
C GLY A 153 17.31 -11.40 12.08
N ILE A 154 16.26 -10.65 11.73
CA ILE A 154 15.97 -9.34 12.32
C ILE A 154 14.73 -9.45 13.21
N GLY A 155 14.86 -9.18 14.51
CA GLY A 155 13.78 -9.25 15.49
C GLY A 155 14.28 -9.59 16.88
N ASP A 156 13.42 -10.18 17.74
CA ASP A 156 13.81 -10.71 19.04
C ASP A 156 14.75 -11.92 18.85
N LEU A 157 16.01 -11.76 19.18
CA LEU A 157 17.05 -12.76 18.93
C LEU A 157 16.83 -14.08 19.71
N ASP A 158 16.28 -14.01 20.93
CA ASP A 158 16.01 -15.20 21.72
C ASP A 158 14.87 -16.02 21.11
N ASN A 159 13.85 -15.32 20.62
CA ASN A 159 12.75 -15.95 19.89
C ASN A 159 13.23 -16.56 18.56
N LEU A 160 14.01 -15.83 17.77
CA LEU A 160 14.56 -16.32 16.49
C LEU A 160 15.40 -17.56 16.67
N LYS A 161 16.24 -17.62 17.71
CA LYS A 161 17.06 -18.77 18.05
C LYS A 161 16.24 -20.02 18.33
N ASN A 162 15.07 -19.90 18.97
CA ASN A 162 14.16 -21.03 19.23
C ASN A 162 13.64 -21.66 17.93
N PHE A 163 13.62 -20.90 16.82
CA PHE A 163 13.27 -21.38 15.48
C PHE A 163 14.46 -21.75 14.62
N GLY A 164 15.69 -21.78 15.17
CA GLY A 164 16.91 -22.09 14.41
C GLY A 164 17.30 -21.01 13.40
N ILE A 165 16.91 -19.77 13.63
CA ILE A 165 17.26 -18.63 12.79
C ILE A 165 18.44 -17.88 13.40
N ASP A 166 19.52 -17.75 12.65
CA ASP A 166 20.68 -16.96 13.05
C ASP A 166 20.32 -15.47 13.11
N GLY A 167 20.56 -14.87 14.27
CA GLY A 167 20.24 -13.46 14.49
C GLY A 167 21.25 -12.52 13.83
N VAL A 168 20.76 -11.52 13.12
CA VAL A 168 21.55 -10.44 12.51
C VAL A 168 21.41 -9.16 13.35
N LYS A 169 20.19 -8.82 13.76
CA LYS A 169 19.91 -7.60 14.50
C LYS A 169 18.74 -7.78 15.45
N HIS A 170 18.95 -7.39 16.71
CA HIS A 170 17.87 -7.28 17.69
C HIS A 170 17.03 -6.02 17.44
N LEU A 171 15.70 -6.17 17.48
CA LEU A 171 14.71 -5.10 17.44
C LEU A 171 13.69 -5.30 18.57
#